data_704662493befcbff8a59400ea1eba842
#
_entry.id   704662493befcbff8a59400ea1eba842
#
_cell.length_a   1.000
_cell.length_b   1.000
_cell.length_c   1.000
_cell.angle_alpha   90.00
_cell.angle_beta   90.00
_cell.angle_gamma   90.00
#
_symmetry.space_group_name_H-M   'P 1'
#
loop_
_entity.id
_entity.type
_entity.pdbx_description
1 polymer ?
#
loop_
_entity_poly.entity_id
_entity_poly.type
_entity_poly.pdbx_seq_one_letter_code
_entity_poly.pdbx_strand_id
1 'polypeptide(L)'
;MSDLAISGDYRGGDGDCPAGRTELRSQATDGLIAELRLEHPDLLLAPTIERTSDVTVEPEYWTIVDGVTLVYVSVHGRSFGAFETALTADSTVRQPVLVDRYPDRRIYRVAAADRAIEITPETAAVGARIVDLSGSHGGWVLAVRLPDRPSLVALNDRCRELGISVDVTHIRQSDDGPDGAVGLTLKQQELLALAHEEGYFEVPRGISQSELAAQLGISKSAVSQRLRRAIAELCRRAPV
;
A
#
# COMPACT_ATOMS: atom_id res chain seq x y z
N MET A 1 -4.84 -33.29 -54.58
CA MET A 1 -6.19 -33.67 -55.04
C MET A 1 -6.98 -34.04 -53.81
N SER A 2 -7.79 -33.18 -53.35
CA SER A 2 -9.16 -33.30 -52.87
C SER A 2 -9.48 -32.09 -52.02
N ASP A 3 -10.26 -31.21 -52.64
CA ASP A 3 -11.01 -30.12 -52.06
C ASP A 3 -12.00 -30.66 -51.03
N LEU A 4 -12.11 -29.96 -49.90
CA LEU A 4 -13.31 -29.98 -49.08
C LEU A 4 -13.73 -28.54 -48.77
N ALA A 5 -14.56 -27.99 -49.62
CA ALA A 5 -15.34 -26.81 -49.38
C ALA A 5 -16.43 -27.13 -48.35
N ILE A 6 -16.46 -26.41 -47.24
CA ILE A 6 -17.61 -26.38 -46.35
C ILE A 6 -18.27 -25.00 -46.49
N SER A 7 -19.31 -24.99 -47.33
CA SER A 7 -20.30 -23.92 -47.38
C SER A 7 -21.25 -24.11 -46.16
N GLY A 8 -21.28 -23.20 -45.27
CA GLY A 8 -22.23 -23.14 -44.14
C GLY A 8 -22.91 -21.79 -44.12
N ASP A 9 -24.13 -21.76 -44.64
CA ASP A 9 -25.10 -20.67 -44.57
C ASP A 9 -25.38 -20.32 -43.08
N TYR A 10 -24.92 -19.19 -42.62
CA TYR A 10 -25.40 -18.60 -41.38
C TYR A 10 -26.51 -17.61 -41.69
N ARG A 11 -27.75 -18.09 -41.61
CA ARG A 11 -28.94 -17.23 -41.55
C ARG A 11 -28.95 -16.45 -40.25
N GLY A 12 -29.14 -15.13 -40.37
CA GLY A 12 -29.28 -14.21 -39.25
C GLY A 12 -30.42 -14.59 -38.31
N GLY A 13 -30.14 -14.58 -37.06
CA GLY A 13 -31.11 -14.50 -35.99
C GLY A 13 -30.89 -13.15 -35.31
N ASP A 14 -31.82 -12.21 -35.57
CA ASP A 14 -31.96 -10.99 -34.79
C ASP A 14 -32.33 -11.38 -33.36
N GLY A 15 -31.32 -11.61 -32.52
CA GLY A 15 -31.42 -11.75 -31.10
C GLY A 15 -31.07 -10.41 -30.47
N ASP A 16 -32.10 -9.63 -30.18
CA ASP A 16 -32.04 -8.42 -29.36
C ASP A 16 -31.42 -8.78 -27.99
N CYS A 17 -30.12 -8.57 -27.84
CA CYS A 17 -29.41 -8.65 -26.59
C CYS A 17 -29.60 -7.30 -25.94
N PRO A 18 -30.34 -7.20 -24.82
CA PRO A 18 -30.38 -5.96 -24.06
C PRO A 18 -28.98 -5.73 -23.50
N ALA A 19 -28.18 -4.93 -24.19
CA ALA A 19 -26.92 -4.41 -23.70
C ALA A 19 -27.23 -3.49 -22.51
N GLY A 20 -27.36 -4.09 -21.33
CA GLY A 20 -27.30 -3.37 -20.07
C GLY A 20 -25.91 -2.75 -19.98
N ARG A 21 -25.76 -1.52 -20.50
CA ARG A 21 -24.59 -0.70 -20.18
C ARG A 21 -24.59 -0.50 -18.69
N THR A 22 -23.75 -1.25 -17.98
CA THR A 22 -23.39 -0.91 -16.63
C THR A 22 -22.63 0.42 -16.70
N GLU A 23 -23.33 1.51 -16.42
CA GLU A 23 -22.71 2.82 -16.29
C GLU A 23 -21.70 2.74 -15.15
N LEU A 24 -20.43 3.00 -15.47
CA LEU A 24 -19.40 3.17 -14.47
C LEU A 24 -19.77 4.41 -13.65
N ARG A 25 -20.32 4.18 -12.45
CA ARG A 25 -20.57 5.28 -11.50
C ARG A 25 -19.21 5.81 -11.04
N SER A 26 -18.88 7.03 -11.45
CA SER A 26 -17.78 7.77 -10.84
C SER A 26 -18.17 8.11 -9.40
N GLN A 27 -17.48 7.53 -8.42
CA GLN A 27 -17.64 7.88 -7.00
C GLN A 27 -16.75 9.07 -6.59
N ALA A 28 -16.30 9.87 -7.55
CA ALA A 28 -15.25 10.84 -7.35
C ALA A 28 -15.81 12.26 -7.21
N THR A 29 -16.44 12.62 -6.09
CA THR A 29 -16.80 14.03 -5.87
C THR A 29 -16.37 14.62 -4.52
N ASP A 30 -16.22 13.82 -3.47
CA ASP A 30 -15.83 14.35 -2.15
C ASP A 30 -14.85 13.41 -1.43
N GLY A 31 -14.00 12.72 -2.19
CA GLY A 31 -13.05 11.78 -1.64
C GLY A 31 -12.08 12.43 -0.68
N LEU A 32 -11.68 11.69 0.35
CA LEU A 32 -10.68 12.14 1.31
C LEU A 32 -9.51 11.14 1.38
N ILE A 33 -8.36 11.64 1.76
CA ILE A 33 -7.22 10.81 2.13
C ILE A 33 -7.02 10.94 3.62
N ALA A 34 -7.01 9.80 4.31
CA ALA A 34 -6.75 9.73 5.74
C ALA A 34 -5.46 8.94 5.97
N GLU A 35 -4.64 9.40 6.92
CA GLU A 35 -3.51 8.66 7.45
C GLU A 35 -3.87 8.19 8.86
N LEU A 36 -3.78 6.88 9.07
CA LEU A 36 -4.22 6.19 10.27
C LEU A 36 -3.04 5.42 10.86
N ARG A 37 -2.83 5.53 12.17
CA ARG A 37 -1.98 4.62 12.92
C ARG A 37 -2.84 3.52 13.50
N LEU A 38 -2.44 2.27 13.30
CA LEU A 38 -3.17 1.09 13.72
C LEU A 38 -2.32 0.29 14.70
N GLU A 39 -2.92 -0.08 15.84
CA GLU A 39 -2.26 -0.86 16.88
C GLU A 39 -3.18 -2.00 17.33
N HIS A 40 -2.71 -3.22 17.23
CA HIS A 40 -3.30 -4.42 17.82
C HIS A 40 -2.26 -5.55 17.80
N PRO A 41 -2.13 -6.36 18.87
CA PRO A 41 -1.11 -7.42 18.92
C PRO A 41 -1.29 -8.52 17.88
N ASP A 42 -2.50 -8.70 17.37
CA ASP A 42 -2.80 -9.70 16.33
C ASP A 42 -2.86 -9.13 14.90
N LEU A 43 -2.58 -7.84 14.68
CA LEU A 43 -2.35 -7.36 13.31
C LEU A 43 -1.15 -8.10 12.71
N LEU A 44 -1.29 -8.52 11.46
CA LEU A 44 -0.26 -9.28 10.75
C LEU A 44 1.10 -8.58 10.86
N LEU A 45 2.12 -9.30 11.32
CA LEU A 45 3.48 -8.81 11.58
C LEU A 45 3.63 -7.79 12.74
N ALA A 46 2.58 -7.42 13.48
CA ALA A 46 2.69 -6.47 14.57
C ALA A 46 3.70 -6.91 15.66
N PRO A 47 3.71 -8.19 16.13
CA PRO A 47 4.72 -8.64 17.09
C PRO A 47 6.15 -8.55 16.56
N THR A 48 6.37 -8.74 15.27
CA THR A 48 7.68 -8.59 14.63
C THR A 48 8.10 -7.13 14.60
N ILE A 49 7.20 -6.25 14.18
CA ILE A 49 7.45 -4.81 14.05
C ILE A 49 7.75 -4.16 15.42
N GLU A 50 7.02 -4.54 16.45
CA GLU A 50 7.24 -4.01 17.81
C GLU A 50 8.60 -4.38 18.42
N ARG A 51 9.14 -5.55 18.06
CA ARG A 51 10.43 -6.04 18.56
C ARG A 51 11.63 -5.52 17.77
N THR A 52 11.40 -4.76 16.71
CA THR A 52 12.45 -4.31 15.80
C THR A 52 12.38 -2.80 15.60
N SER A 53 13.38 -2.06 16.07
CA SER A 53 13.35 -0.59 16.12
C SER A 53 13.89 0.09 14.86
N ASP A 54 14.73 -0.59 14.06
CA ASP A 54 15.50 -0.01 12.96
C ASP A 54 15.15 -0.61 11.59
N VAL A 55 13.96 -1.19 11.49
CA VAL A 55 13.44 -1.71 10.22
C VAL A 55 12.11 -1.06 9.88
N THR A 56 11.85 -0.96 8.59
CA THR A 56 10.54 -0.59 8.03
C THR A 56 10.06 -1.75 7.18
N VAL A 57 8.82 -2.18 7.40
CA VAL A 57 8.15 -3.26 6.68
C VAL A 57 7.13 -2.66 5.73
N GLU A 58 7.18 -2.99 4.46
CA GLU A 58 6.26 -2.52 3.44
C GLU A 58 5.70 -3.72 2.66
N PRO A 59 4.39 -3.98 2.71
CA PRO A 59 3.78 -4.98 1.85
C PRO A 59 3.93 -4.58 0.37
N GLU A 60 4.43 -5.51 -0.45
CA GLU A 60 4.54 -5.32 -1.90
C GLU A 60 3.36 -5.94 -2.64
N TYR A 61 2.99 -7.13 -2.22
CA TYR A 61 2.01 -7.94 -2.89
C TYR A 61 1.37 -8.94 -1.93
N TRP A 62 0.08 -9.19 -2.07
CA TRP A 62 -0.63 -10.25 -1.36
C TRP A 62 -1.56 -11.02 -2.29
N THR A 63 -1.76 -12.27 -1.98
CA THR A 63 -2.65 -13.18 -2.71
C THR A 63 -3.23 -14.20 -1.76
N ILE A 64 -4.31 -14.86 -2.19
CA ILE A 64 -4.93 -15.94 -1.44
C ILE A 64 -4.67 -17.24 -2.19
N VAL A 65 -4.10 -18.22 -1.51
CA VAL A 65 -3.85 -19.57 -2.04
C VAL A 65 -4.45 -20.57 -1.05
N ASP A 66 -5.37 -21.39 -1.53
CA ASP A 66 -6.07 -22.42 -0.72
C ASP A 66 -6.70 -21.84 0.56
N GLY A 67 -7.24 -20.60 0.48
CA GLY A 67 -7.87 -19.91 1.60
C GLY A 67 -6.88 -19.27 2.59
N VAL A 68 -5.59 -19.30 2.32
CA VAL A 68 -4.54 -18.68 3.15
C VAL A 68 -4.01 -17.44 2.46
N THR A 69 -3.97 -16.33 3.17
CA THR A 69 -3.35 -15.09 2.67
C THR A 69 -1.83 -15.20 2.73
N LEU A 70 -1.20 -15.05 1.57
CA LEU A 70 0.24 -14.93 1.42
C LEU A 70 0.58 -13.46 1.15
N VAL A 71 1.52 -12.94 1.93
CA VAL A 71 1.99 -11.55 1.77
C VAL A 71 3.48 -11.55 1.48
N TYR A 72 3.87 -10.80 0.47
CA TYR A 72 5.27 -10.49 0.19
C TYR A 72 5.57 -9.12 0.78
N VAL A 73 6.58 -9.05 1.62
CA VAL A 73 6.96 -7.82 2.31
C VAL A 73 8.42 -7.47 2.03
N SER A 74 8.65 -6.21 1.68
CA SER A 74 9.98 -5.61 1.69
C SER A 74 10.30 -5.13 3.10
N VAL A 75 11.43 -5.54 3.60
CA VAL A 75 11.96 -5.11 4.89
C VAL A 75 13.22 -4.28 4.64
N HIS A 76 13.17 -3.03 5.04
CA HIS A 76 14.24 -2.06 4.89
C HIS A 76 14.89 -1.77 6.24
N GLY A 77 16.20 -1.74 6.30
CA GLY A 77 16.91 -1.48 7.55
C GLY A 77 18.29 -2.11 7.60
N ARG A 78 18.81 -2.30 8.81
CA ARG A 78 20.16 -2.86 9.04
C ARG A 78 20.12 -4.11 9.91
N SER A 79 19.16 -4.23 10.82
CA SER A 79 19.09 -5.32 11.80
C SER A 79 18.27 -6.51 11.33
N PHE A 80 18.56 -7.04 10.15
CA PHE A 80 17.81 -8.16 9.60
C PHE A 80 17.82 -9.42 10.46
N GLY A 81 18.92 -9.68 11.21
CA GLY A 81 18.99 -10.84 12.09
C GLY A 81 18.00 -10.75 13.25
N ALA A 82 17.85 -9.55 13.86
CA ALA A 82 16.83 -9.32 14.89
C ALA A 82 15.42 -9.45 14.33
N PHE A 83 15.20 -8.92 13.11
CA PHE A 83 13.93 -9.07 12.40
C PHE A 83 13.58 -10.53 12.14
N GLU A 84 14.51 -11.33 11.61
CA GLU A 84 14.31 -12.77 11.33
C GLU A 84 14.00 -13.56 12.61
N THR A 85 14.67 -13.22 13.72
CA THR A 85 14.38 -13.82 15.03
C THR A 85 12.97 -13.47 15.49
N ALA A 86 12.58 -12.20 15.41
CA ALA A 86 11.23 -11.76 15.77
C ALA A 86 10.17 -12.38 14.87
N LEU A 87 10.42 -12.43 13.55
CA LEU A 87 9.53 -13.01 12.55
C LEU A 87 9.26 -14.51 12.81
N THR A 88 10.29 -15.26 13.20
CA THR A 88 10.15 -16.69 13.51
C THR A 88 9.30 -16.93 14.78
N ALA A 89 9.31 -15.97 15.71
CA ALA A 89 8.55 -16.02 16.96
C ALA A 89 7.17 -15.32 16.85
N ASP A 90 6.79 -14.82 15.68
CA ASP A 90 5.56 -14.07 15.47
C ASP A 90 4.36 -15.01 15.32
N SER A 91 3.42 -14.93 16.27
CA SER A 91 2.21 -15.76 16.27
C SER A 91 1.19 -15.43 15.18
N THR A 92 1.33 -14.27 14.52
CA THR A 92 0.46 -13.86 13.41
C THR A 92 0.96 -14.37 12.06
N VAL A 93 2.16 -14.97 12.04
CA VAL A 93 2.85 -15.41 10.82
C VAL A 93 3.03 -16.92 10.81
N ARG A 94 2.82 -17.52 9.64
CA ARG A 94 3.17 -18.90 9.34
C ARG A 94 4.18 -18.95 8.20
N GLN A 95 5.05 -19.95 8.22
CA GLN A 95 5.97 -20.28 7.13
C GLN A 95 6.71 -19.08 6.52
N PRO A 96 7.41 -18.27 7.32
CA PRO A 96 8.19 -17.17 6.78
C PRO A 96 9.32 -17.72 5.90
N VAL A 97 9.46 -17.17 4.69
CA VAL A 97 10.48 -17.54 3.72
C VAL A 97 11.20 -16.28 3.25
N LEU A 98 12.51 -16.27 3.34
CA LEU A 98 13.32 -15.24 2.70
C LEU A 98 13.37 -15.53 1.19
N VAL A 99 12.84 -14.59 0.39
CA VAL A 99 12.75 -14.72 -1.07
C VAL A 99 13.98 -14.11 -1.73
N ASP A 100 14.28 -12.84 -1.39
CA ASP A 100 15.40 -12.11 -2.00
C ASP A 100 16.22 -11.35 -0.97
N ARG A 101 17.51 -11.21 -1.27
CA ARG A 101 18.48 -10.42 -0.48
C ARG A 101 19.10 -9.33 -1.33
N TYR A 102 18.97 -8.10 -0.84
CA TYR A 102 19.67 -6.93 -1.38
C TYR A 102 20.54 -6.31 -0.28
N PRO A 103 21.48 -5.41 -0.61
CA PRO A 103 22.36 -4.81 0.39
C PRO A 103 21.64 -4.05 1.51
N ASP A 104 20.50 -3.43 1.19
CA ASP A 104 19.74 -2.52 2.05
C ASP A 104 18.31 -2.95 2.30
N ARG A 105 17.87 -4.07 1.72
CA ARG A 105 16.53 -4.66 1.92
C ARG A 105 16.53 -6.17 1.78
N ARG A 106 15.52 -6.79 2.35
CA ARG A 106 15.19 -8.20 2.13
C ARG A 106 13.71 -8.34 1.82
N ILE A 107 13.37 -9.32 1.00
CA ILE A 107 11.99 -9.64 0.67
C ILE A 107 11.64 -10.95 1.32
N TYR A 108 10.57 -10.96 2.11
CA TYR A 108 10.04 -12.15 2.74
C TYR A 108 8.65 -12.44 2.21
N ARG A 109 8.34 -13.73 2.07
CA ARG A 109 6.98 -14.21 1.93
C ARG A 109 6.53 -14.77 3.28
N VAL A 110 5.38 -14.34 3.75
CA VAL A 110 4.74 -14.83 4.97
C VAL A 110 3.33 -15.30 4.67
N ALA A 111 2.87 -16.34 5.35
CA ALA A 111 1.48 -16.73 5.36
C ALA A 111 0.83 -16.19 6.63
N ALA A 112 -0.37 -15.61 6.50
CA ALA A 112 -1.14 -15.18 7.66
C ALA A 112 -1.55 -16.40 8.51
N ALA A 113 -1.38 -16.32 9.82
CA ALA A 113 -1.89 -17.32 10.74
C ALA A 113 -3.40 -17.11 10.97
N ASP A 114 -4.13 -18.12 11.44
CA ASP A 114 -5.59 -18.04 11.63
C ASP A 114 -6.02 -16.93 12.59
N ARG A 115 -5.15 -16.53 13.51
CA ARG A 115 -5.39 -15.44 14.45
C ARG A 115 -5.03 -14.06 13.90
N ALA A 116 -4.31 -14.00 12.78
CA ALA A 116 -3.85 -12.74 12.23
C ALA A 116 -5.02 -11.88 11.76
N ILE A 117 -5.00 -10.62 12.14
CA ILE A 117 -5.95 -9.62 11.65
C ILE A 117 -5.31 -8.95 10.43
N GLU A 118 -6.05 -8.95 9.33
CA GLU A 118 -5.67 -8.32 8.07
C GLU A 118 -6.52 -7.07 7.86
N ILE A 119 -5.89 -5.91 7.65
CA ILE A 119 -6.61 -4.64 7.46
C ILE A 119 -7.18 -4.47 6.05
N THR A 120 -6.66 -5.22 5.07
CA THR A 120 -7.06 -5.09 3.66
C THR A 120 -8.55 -5.39 3.43
N PRO A 121 -9.16 -6.46 4.00
CA PRO A 121 -10.58 -6.70 3.85
C PRO A 121 -11.43 -5.57 4.42
N GLU A 122 -11.02 -4.98 5.55
CA GLU A 122 -11.75 -3.91 6.23
C GLU A 122 -11.76 -2.61 5.42
N THR A 123 -10.62 -2.29 4.80
CA THR A 123 -10.54 -1.14 3.89
C THR A 123 -11.39 -1.36 2.63
N ALA A 124 -11.34 -2.55 2.05
CA ALA A 124 -12.13 -2.89 0.86
C ALA A 124 -13.64 -2.82 1.13
N ALA A 125 -14.09 -3.28 2.30
CA ALA A 125 -15.50 -3.30 2.69
C ALA A 125 -16.16 -1.91 2.74
N VAL A 126 -15.37 -0.86 2.98
CA VAL A 126 -15.85 0.53 2.98
C VAL A 126 -15.55 1.28 1.67
N GLY A 127 -15.10 0.57 0.63
CA GLY A 127 -14.73 1.16 -0.65
C GLY A 127 -13.44 1.98 -0.60
N ALA A 128 -12.63 1.82 0.44
CA ALA A 128 -11.37 2.52 0.56
C ALA A 128 -10.28 1.87 -0.30
N ARG A 129 -9.39 2.69 -0.84
CA ARG A 129 -8.20 2.26 -1.56
C ARG A 129 -6.95 2.56 -0.73
N ILE A 130 -6.17 1.54 -0.43
CA ILE A 130 -4.87 1.73 0.22
C ILE A 130 -3.95 2.50 -0.74
N VAL A 131 -3.41 3.60 -0.25
CA VAL A 131 -2.44 4.46 -0.96
C VAL A 131 -1.03 4.10 -0.51
N ASP A 132 -0.85 3.88 0.80
CA ASP A 132 0.40 3.45 1.40
C ASP A 132 0.13 2.63 2.65
N LEU A 133 0.99 1.65 2.93
CA LEU A 133 0.96 0.84 4.14
C LEU A 133 2.39 0.53 4.55
N SER A 134 2.77 0.95 5.73
CA SER A 134 4.11 0.71 6.26
C SER A 134 4.07 0.41 7.76
N GLY A 135 4.88 -0.57 8.18
CA GLY A 135 5.05 -0.94 9.58
C GLY A 135 6.44 -0.56 10.09
N SER A 136 6.52 0.02 11.27
CA SER A 136 7.76 0.31 11.98
C SER A 136 7.51 0.27 13.48
N HIS A 137 8.56 0.40 14.30
CA HIS A 137 8.39 0.51 15.74
C HIS A 137 7.35 1.60 16.09
N GLY A 138 6.23 1.20 16.70
CA GLY A 138 5.06 2.04 16.96
C GLY A 138 3.84 1.71 16.09
N GLY A 139 3.85 0.56 15.39
CA GLY A 139 2.68 0.00 14.73
C GLY A 139 2.63 0.20 13.21
N TRP A 140 1.47 -0.08 12.67
CA TRP A 140 1.18 0.10 11.26
C TRP A 140 0.69 1.52 10.96
N VAL A 141 1.20 2.11 9.90
CA VAL A 141 0.70 3.38 9.36
C VAL A 141 0.07 3.11 8.01
N LEU A 142 -1.22 3.40 7.92
CA LEU A 142 -2.07 3.18 6.77
C LEU A 142 -2.53 4.50 6.18
N ALA A 143 -2.19 4.78 4.94
CA ALA A 143 -2.77 5.87 4.18
C ALA A 143 -3.85 5.32 3.24
N VAL A 144 -5.08 5.80 3.37
CA VAL A 144 -6.23 5.37 2.57
C VAL A 144 -6.90 6.52 1.87
N ARG A 145 -7.31 6.30 0.63
CA ARG A 145 -8.30 7.14 -0.05
C ARG A 145 -9.69 6.54 0.17
N LEU A 146 -10.58 7.34 0.69
CA LEU A 146 -11.96 6.98 0.98
C LEU A 146 -12.91 7.77 0.07
N PRO A 147 -14.08 7.20 -0.26
CA PRO A 147 -15.10 7.91 -1.04
C PRO A 147 -15.61 9.17 -0.34
N ASP A 148 -15.81 9.09 0.99
CA ASP A 148 -16.41 10.14 1.80
C ASP A 148 -16.08 9.99 3.30
N ARG A 149 -16.53 10.95 4.12
CA ARG A 149 -16.38 10.90 5.59
C ARG A 149 -17.13 9.75 6.27
N PRO A 150 -18.37 9.41 5.89
CA PRO A 150 -19.05 8.22 6.42
C PRO A 150 -18.22 6.93 6.25
N SER A 151 -17.54 6.75 5.14
CA SER A 151 -16.64 5.61 4.91
C SER A 151 -15.47 5.57 5.90
N LEU A 152 -14.93 6.73 6.31
CA LEU A 152 -13.90 6.78 7.36
C LEU A 152 -14.46 6.37 8.72
N VAL A 153 -15.68 6.82 9.06
CA VAL A 153 -16.35 6.42 10.31
C VAL A 153 -16.61 4.92 10.29
N ALA A 154 -17.15 4.39 9.19
CA ALA A 154 -17.38 2.96 9.03
C ALA A 154 -16.09 2.13 9.15
N LEU A 155 -14.97 2.59 8.57
CA LEU A 155 -13.67 1.93 8.72
C LEU A 155 -13.22 1.91 10.19
N ASN A 156 -13.34 3.04 10.89
CA ASN A 156 -13.00 3.12 12.30
C ASN A 156 -13.86 2.20 13.18
N ASP A 157 -15.16 2.11 12.90
CA ASP A 157 -16.07 1.24 13.64
C ASP A 157 -15.74 -0.24 13.41
N ARG A 158 -15.44 -0.64 12.17
CA ARG A 158 -14.97 -2.00 11.85
C ARG A 158 -13.66 -2.34 12.55
N CYS A 159 -12.71 -1.41 12.57
CA CYS A 159 -11.46 -1.59 13.32
C CYS A 159 -11.73 -1.79 14.82
N ARG A 160 -12.63 -1.01 15.41
CA ARG A 160 -13.01 -1.14 16.82
C ARG A 160 -13.68 -2.48 17.12
N GLU A 161 -14.53 -2.99 16.24
CA GLU A 161 -15.16 -4.33 16.39
C GLU A 161 -14.09 -5.43 16.45
N LEU A 162 -12.96 -5.25 15.75
CA LEU A 162 -11.81 -6.15 15.79
C LEU A 162 -10.84 -5.85 16.96
N GLY A 163 -11.12 -4.85 17.79
CA GLY A 163 -10.24 -4.42 18.88
C GLY A 163 -9.03 -3.60 18.44
N ILE A 164 -8.95 -3.20 17.16
CA ILE A 164 -7.86 -2.39 16.64
C ILE A 164 -7.99 -0.95 17.15
N SER A 165 -6.94 -0.44 17.79
CA SER A 165 -6.82 0.98 18.10
C SER A 165 -6.47 1.75 16.83
N VAL A 166 -7.25 2.79 16.54
CA VAL A 166 -7.06 3.65 15.37
C VAL A 166 -6.82 5.06 15.85
N ASP A 167 -5.66 5.60 15.52
CA ASP A 167 -5.35 7.03 15.69
C ASP A 167 -5.30 7.69 14.32
N VAL A 168 -6.20 8.67 14.11
CA VAL A 168 -6.28 9.41 12.85
C VAL A 168 -5.30 10.57 12.93
N THR A 169 -4.15 10.42 12.31
CA THR A 169 -3.09 11.44 12.35
C THR A 169 -3.37 12.61 11.42
N HIS A 170 -3.91 12.32 10.23
CA HIS A 170 -4.21 13.36 9.23
C HIS A 170 -5.44 13.01 8.38
N ILE A 171 -6.20 14.05 8.02
CA ILE A 171 -7.29 13.96 7.04
C ILE A 171 -7.16 15.15 6.09
N ARG A 172 -7.24 14.91 4.79
CA ARG A 172 -7.33 15.94 3.77
C ARG A 172 -8.36 15.59 2.72
N GLN A 173 -8.96 16.57 2.09
CA GLN A 173 -9.81 16.32 0.93
C GLN A 173 -8.96 15.86 -0.25
N SER A 174 -9.50 14.94 -1.01
CA SER A 174 -8.90 14.50 -2.27
C SER A 174 -9.43 15.47 -3.35
N ASP A 175 -8.80 16.63 -3.45
CA ASP A 175 -9.13 17.57 -4.52
C ASP A 175 -8.72 16.97 -5.86
N ASP A 176 -9.69 16.65 -6.69
CA ASP A 176 -9.52 16.24 -8.09
C ASP A 176 -9.38 17.47 -9.03
N GLY A 177 -9.15 18.68 -8.46
CA GLY A 177 -8.95 19.91 -9.22
C GLY A 177 -7.55 20.01 -9.86
N PRO A 178 -7.37 20.81 -10.92
CA PRO A 178 -6.07 20.99 -11.58
C PRO A 178 -4.96 21.55 -10.67
N ASP A 179 -5.34 22.16 -9.53
CA ASP A 179 -4.43 22.66 -8.48
C ASP A 179 -4.51 21.86 -7.17
N GLY A 180 -5.32 20.80 -7.12
CA GLY A 180 -5.51 19.97 -5.93
C GLY A 180 -4.25 19.16 -5.61
N ALA A 181 -3.90 19.12 -4.33
CA ALA A 181 -2.73 18.42 -3.83
C ALA A 181 -2.59 17.04 -4.47
N VAL A 182 -1.59 16.90 -5.25
CA VAL A 182 -1.15 15.68 -5.93
C VAL A 182 -1.32 14.52 -4.96
N GLY A 183 -2.05 13.46 -5.30
CA GLY A 183 -2.43 12.30 -4.45
C GLY A 183 -1.33 11.60 -3.65
N LEU A 184 -0.40 12.41 -3.16
CA LEU A 184 0.74 12.03 -2.35
C LEU A 184 0.33 11.91 -0.88
N THR A 185 0.89 10.95 -0.17
CA THR A 185 0.82 10.91 1.29
C THR A 185 1.62 12.07 1.89
N LEU A 186 1.33 12.42 3.16
CA LEU A 186 2.12 13.44 3.86
C LEU A 186 3.62 13.12 3.87
N LYS A 187 3.97 11.86 4.16
CA LYS A 187 5.37 11.41 4.15
C LYS A 187 6.02 11.53 2.78
N GLN A 188 5.26 11.43 1.68
CA GLN A 188 5.75 11.66 0.34
C GLN A 188 5.89 13.15 0.05
N GLN A 189 4.96 13.97 0.52
CA GLN A 189 5.01 15.43 0.39
C GLN A 189 6.20 16.00 1.17
N GLU A 190 6.35 15.63 2.44
CA GLU A 190 7.49 16.04 3.29
C GLU A 190 8.83 15.67 2.64
N LEU A 191 8.95 14.43 2.15
CA LEU A 191 10.17 14.00 1.47
C LEU A 191 10.43 14.77 0.18
N LEU A 192 9.41 15.03 -0.64
CA LEU A 192 9.55 15.81 -1.88
C LEU A 192 9.89 17.27 -1.60
N ALA A 193 9.25 17.88 -0.60
CA ALA A 193 9.54 19.25 -0.17
C ALA A 193 10.99 19.36 0.30
N LEU A 194 11.41 18.50 1.23
CA LEU A 194 12.78 18.47 1.71
C LEU A 194 13.80 18.20 0.59
N ALA A 195 13.50 17.26 -0.31
CA ALA A 195 14.36 16.95 -1.45
C ALA A 195 14.49 18.13 -2.41
N HIS A 196 13.42 18.92 -2.56
CA HIS A 196 13.44 20.12 -3.39
C HIS A 196 14.25 21.25 -2.72
N GLU A 197 13.96 21.55 -1.46
CA GLU A 197 14.63 22.58 -0.66
C GLU A 197 16.14 22.35 -0.56
N GLU A 198 16.55 21.10 -0.40
CA GLU A 198 17.96 20.72 -0.27
C GLU A 198 18.67 20.50 -1.64
N GLY A 199 17.97 20.76 -2.76
CA GLY A 199 18.56 20.70 -4.08
C GLY A 199 18.79 19.26 -4.59
N TYR A 200 18.05 18.25 -4.13
CA TYR A 200 18.20 16.87 -4.61
C TYR A 200 17.92 16.73 -6.11
N PHE A 201 17.05 17.56 -6.66
CA PHE A 201 16.66 17.56 -8.07
C PHE A 201 17.55 18.48 -8.94
N GLU A 202 18.48 19.18 -8.35
CA GLU A 202 19.41 20.07 -9.08
C GLU A 202 20.54 19.31 -9.77
N VAL A 203 21.23 19.98 -10.69
CA VAL A 203 22.41 19.45 -11.39
C VAL A 203 23.55 20.50 -11.27
N PRO A 204 24.59 20.21 -10.48
CA PRO A 204 24.82 19.03 -9.63
C PRO A 204 23.90 19.00 -8.41
N ARG A 205 23.63 17.80 -7.87
CA ARG A 205 22.76 17.63 -6.70
C ARG A 205 23.35 18.29 -5.45
N GLY A 206 22.51 19.03 -4.72
CA GLY A 206 22.87 19.62 -3.43
C GLY A 206 22.92 18.62 -2.28
N ILE A 207 22.09 17.58 -2.32
CA ILE A 207 21.98 16.54 -1.27
C ILE A 207 21.86 15.14 -1.87
N SER A 208 22.32 14.12 -1.15
CA SER A 208 22.19 12.71 -1.50
C SER A 208 20.98 12.07 -0.81
N GLN A 209 20.52 10.90 -1.33
CA GLN A 209 19.48 10.11 -0.65
C GLN A 209 19.90 9.63 0.75
N SER A 210 21.18 9.48 1.01
CA SER A 210 21.68 9.07 2.33
C SER A 210 21.56 10.20 3.35
N GLU A 211 21.78 11.43 2.94
CA GLU A 211 21.64 12.62 3.78
C GLU A 211 20.15 12.92 4.05
N LEU A 212 19.29 12.83 3.01
CA LEU A 212 17.83 12.92 3.19
C LEU A 212 17.31 11.86 4.18
N ALA A 213 17.83 10.65 4.10
CA ALA A 213 17.51 9.57 5.00
C ALA A 213 17.89 9.88 6.46
N ALA A 214 19.07 10.47 6.66
CA ALA A 214 19.54 10.88 7.99
C ALA A 214 18.67 11.99 8.57
N GLN A 215 18.25 12.98 7.78
CA GLN A 215 17.40 14.07 8.23
C GLN A 215 15.99 13.58 8.62
N LEU A 216 15.44 12.62 7.86
CA LEU A 216 14.10 12.07 8.12
C LEU A 216 14.09 10.90 9.12
N GLY A 217 15.24 10.45 9.60
CA GLY A 217 15.35 9.33 10.53
C GLY A 217 14.89 7.99 9.93
N ILE A 218 15.00 7.80 8.60
CA ILE A 218 14.60 6.59 7.89
C ILE A 218 15.77 5.99 7.09
N SER A 219 15.61 4.79 6.55
CA SER A 219 16.64 4.19 5.73
C SER A 219 16.74 4.86 4.34
N LYS A 220 17.94 4.84 3.71
CA LYS A 220 18.15 5.30 2.34
C LYS A 220 17.21 4.62 1.35
N SER A 221 16.94 3.32 1.53
CA SER A 221 16.04 2.58 0.66
C SER A 221 14.59 3.03 0.84
N ALA A 222 14.15 3.36 2.05
CA ALA A 222 12.84 3.95 2.28
C ALA A 222 12.69 5.31 1.58
N VAL A 223 13.74 6.16 1.61
CA VAL A 223 13.78 7.41 0.82
C VAL A 223 13.63 7.11 -0.67
N SER A 224 14.44 6.20 -1.20
CA SER A 224 14.41 5.83 -2.62
C SER A 224 13.03 5.35 -3.08
N GLN A 225 12.37 4.51 -2.29
CA GLN A 225 11.05 3.99 -2.61
C GLN A 225 9.97 5.07 -2.49
N ARG A 226 9.98 5.87 -1.41
CA ARG A 226 9.03 6.97 -1.27
C ARG A 226 9.13 7.97 -2.41
N LEU A 227 10.35 8.35 -2.82
CA LEU A 227 10.57 9.21 -3.98
C LEU A 227 10.00 8.57 -5.26
N ARG A 228 10.28 7.28 -5.49
CA ARG A 228 9.78 6.56 -6.66
C ARG A 228 8.25 6.51 -6.71
N ARG A 229 7.60 6.19 -5.57
CA ARG A 229 6.13 6.16 -5.47
C ARG A 229 5.53 7.56 -5.66
N ALA A 230 6.14 8.58 -5.04
CA ALA A 230 5.72 9.96 -5.18
C ALA A 230 5.82 10.46 -6.63
N ILE A 231 6.95 10.22 -7.30
CA ILE A 231 7.16 10.57 -8.71
C ILE A 231 6.20 9.79 -9.62
N ALA A 232 5.96 8.51 -9.36
CA ALA A 232 5.01 7.71 -10.13
C ALA A 232 3.57 8.25 -10.00
N GLU A 233 3.18 8.76 -8.83
CA GLU A 233 1.89 9.40 -8.64
C GLU A 233 1.81 10.75 -9.37
N LEU A 234 2.87 11.56 -9.32
CA LEU A 234 2.99 12.79 -10.08
C LEU A 234 2.87 12.54 -11.59
N CYS A 235 3.61 11.54 -12.12
CA CYS A 235 3.58 11.19 -13.54
C CYS A 235 2.21 10.70 -14.01
N ARG A 236 1.46 9.98 -13.16
CA ARG A 236 0.09 9.55 -13.53
C ARG A 236 -0.88 10.71 -13.70
N ARG A 237 -0.61 11.85 -13.08
CA ARG A 237 -1.46 13.05 -13.12
C ARG A 237 -0.95 14.13 -14.06
N ALA A 238 0.28 14.01 -14.53
CA ALA A 238 0.79 14.91 -15.55
C ALA A 238 -0.07 14.76 -16.83
N PRO A 239 -0.64 15.83 -17.35
CA PRO A 239 -1.32 15.77 -18.66
C PRO A 239 -0.29 15.40 -19.73
N VAL A 240 -0.53 14.28 -20.42
CA VAL A 240 0.23 13.87 -21.59
C VAL A 240 -0.45 14.46 -22.82
#